data_364939b095cd50c3dd19f01737d5fd09
#
_entry.id   364939b095cd50c3dd19f01737d5fd09
#
_cell.length_a   1.000
_cell.length_b   1.000
_cell.length_c   1.000
_cell.angle_alpha   90.00
_cell.angle_beta   90.00
_cell.angle_gamma   90.00
#
_symmetry.space_group_name_H-M   'P 1'
#
loop_
_entity.id
_entity.type
_entity.pdbx_description
1 polymer ?
#
loop_
_entity_poly.entity_id
_entity_poly.type
_entity_poly.pdbx_seq_one_letter_code
_entity_poly.pdbx_strand_id
1 'polypeptide(L)'
;MNLIYLTMRFSLNEKNYFCYMRNIFLILLLPIYSISQSLYNPQLLYDNPGGIFDEDSLRSIYLDFYNPNYHNYLINSWYYNPSERIPAILTLNGNQLDSVAVRYKGNSTFCLPNDVQNVKVPYNIDMNYYIDDQQLLGYNKIKLANAWMDPTFLKQIISSNIYRKYLPTGESNLVKLYAQGNYVGLYVNDESIN
;
A
#
# COMPACT_ATOMS: atom_id res chain seq x y z
N MET A 1 30.02 -8.80 75.01
CA MET A 1 29.74 -9.28 73.64
C MET A 1 29.19 -8.10 72.89
N ASN A 2 30.06 -7.26 72.32
CA ASN A 2 29.66 -6.00 71.68
C ASN A 2 29.67 -6.18 70.16
N LEU A 3 28.49 -6.04 69.55
CA LEU A 3 28.27 -6.10 68.11
C LEU A 3 28.61 -4.70 67.57
N ILE A 4 29.72 -4.57 66.86
CA ILE A 4 30.08 -3.32 66.17
C ILE A 4 29.37 -3.33 64.84
N TYR A 5 28.35 -2.48 64.68
CA TYR A 5 27.71 -2.18 63.43
C TYR A 5 28.59 -1.22 62.62
N LEU A 6 29.23 -1.75 61.61
CA LEU A 6 29.99 -0.95 60.61
C LEU A 6 28.97 -0.36 59.61
N THR A 7 28.49 0.85 59.86
CA THR A 7 27.73 1.63 58.89
C THR A 7 28.69 2.29 57.89
N MET A 8 28.94 1.64 56.76
CA MET A 8 29.54 2.32 55.62
C MET A 8 28.57 3.33 55.06
N ARG A 9 28.74 4.62 55.41
CA ARG A 9 28.10 5.73 54.69
C ARG A 9 28.78 5.91 53.34
N PHE A 10 28.18 5.37 52.28
CA PHE A 10 28.51 5.77 50.92
C PHE A 10 27.89 7.17 50.68
N SER A 11 28.69 8.21 50.86
CA SER A 11 28.38 9.55 50.35
C SER A 11 28.68 9.55 48.86
N LEU A 12 27.74 9.06 48.05
CA LEU A 12 27.81 9.25 46.62
C LEU A 12 27.27 10.65 46.32
N ASN A 13 28.14 11.48 45.75
CA ASN A 13 27.81 12.82 45.29
C ASN A 13 26.69 12.73 44.25
N GLU A 14 25.60 13.52 44.39
CA GLU A 14 24.41 13.45 43.53
C GLU A 14 24.71 13.49 42.03
N LYS A 15 25.79 14.16 41.62
CA LYS A 15 26.26 14.18 40.23
C LYS A 15 26.68 12.81 39.71
N ASN A 16 27.20 11.93 40.56
CA ASN A 16 27.63 10.59 40.18
C ASN A 16 26.42 9.64 39.99
N TYR A 17 25.35 9.80 40.79
CA TYR A 17 24.10 9.05 40.64
C TYR A 17 23.43 9.36 39.29
N PHE A 18 23.39 10.63 38.89
CA PHE A 18 22.80 11.01 37.60
C PHE A 18 23.57 10.46 36.40
N CYS A 19 24.90 10.40 36.49
CA CYS A 19 25.76 9.81 35.44
C CYS A 19 25.59 8.30 35.37
N TYR A 20 25.50 7.61 36.52
CA TYR A 20 25.26 6.16 36.58
C TYR A 20 23.89 5.77 36.05
N MET A 21 22.82 6.47 36.46
CA MET A 21 21.46 6.26 35.98
C MET A 21 21.33 6.48 34.47
N ARG A 22 21.98 7.53 33.94
CA ARG A 22 22.03 7.81 32.50
C ARG A 22 22.69 6.69 31.70
N ASN A 23 23.79 6.15 32.21
CA ASN A 23 24.53 5.07 31.53
C ASN A 23 23.78 3.74 31.61
N ILE A 24 23.09 3.43 32.70
CA ILE A 24 22.22 2.24 32.83
C ILE A 24 21.03 2.35 31.87
N PHE A 25 20.42 3.54 31.74
CA PHE A 25 19.31 3.77 30.83
C PHE A 25 19.73 3.61 29.35
N LEU A 26 20.93 4.08 28.99
CA LEU A 26 21.52 3.88 27.66
C LEU A 26 21.80 2.41 27.37
N ILE A 27 22.29 1.63 28.32
CA ILE A 27 22.58 0.18 28.17
C ILE A 27 21.27 -0.61 28.02
N LEU A 28 20.19 -0.23 28.73
CA LEU A 28 18.88 -0.86 28.63
C LEU A 28 18.17 -0.56 27.29
N LEU A 29 18.48 0.55 26.63
CA LEU A 29 17.91 0.90 25.33
C LEU A 29 18.60 0.17 24.15
N LEU A 30 19.87 -0.22 24.30
CA LEU A 30 20.62 -0.90 23.23
C LEU A 30 19.95 -2.21 22.72
N PRO A 31 19.45 -3.10 23.57
CA PRO A 31 18.78 -4.32 23.10
C PRO A 31 17.43 -4.02 22.41
N ILE A 32 16.75 -2.93 22.78
CA ILE A 32 15.48 -2.54 22.13
C ILE A 32 15.73 -2.11 20.68
N TYR A 33 16.81 -1.36 20.42
CA TYR A 33 17.21 -1.03 19.05
C TYR A 33 17.62 -2.26 18.23
N SER A 34 18.32 -3.21 18.85
CA SER A 34 18.73 -4.45 18.18
C SER A 34 17.55 -5.36 17.85
N ILE A 35 16.55 -5.43 18.72
CA ILE A 35 15.31 -6.20 18.49
C ILE A 35 14.46 -5.55 17.41
N SER A 36 14.38 -4.22 17.38
CA SER A 36 13.64 -3.49 16.35
C SER A 36 14.20 -3.73 14.94
N GLN A 37 15.53 -3.80 14.80
CA GLN A 37 16.17 -4.08 13.51
C GLN A 37 15.99 -5.52 13.03
N SER A 38 15.78 -6.49 13.94
CA SER A 38 15.55 -7.90 13.59
C SER A 38 14.11 -8.20 13.20
N LEU A 39 13.16 -7.30 13.51
CA LEU A 39 11.72 -7.48 13.22
C LEU A 39 11.33 -7.11 11.79
N TYR A 40 12.12 -6.25 11.13
CA TYR A 40 11.86 -5.85 9.75
C TYR A 40 12.76 -6.62 8.79
N ASN A 41 12.16 -7.55 8.04
CA ASN A 41 12.83 -8.24 6.94
C ASN A 41 12.01 -7.99 5.66
N PRO A 42 12.44 -7.09 4.78
CA PRO A 42 11.71 -6.75 3.58
C PRO A 42 11.48 -7.95 2.65
N GLN A 43 12.39 -8.91 2.59
CA GLN A 43 12.29 -10.09 1.72
C GLN A 43 11.13 -11.03 2.09
N LEU A 44 10.62 -10.94 3.32
CA LEU A 44 9.49 -11.77 3.78
C LEU A 44 8.13 -11.11 3.53
N LEU A 45 8.13 -9.81 3.21
CA LEU A 45 6.90 -9.01 3.14
C LEU A 45 6.45 -8.73 1.70
N TYR A 46 7.35 -8.85 0.73
CA TYR A 46 7.07 -8.43 -0.64
C TYR A 46 6.86 -9.61 -1.56
N ASP A 47 6.08 -9.35 -2.60
CA ASP A 47 5.65 -10.33 -3.56
C ASP A 47 6.84 -11.00 -4.25
N ASN A 48 6.67 -12.29 -4.54
CA ASN A 48 7.66 -13.08 -5.27
C ASN A 48 7.45 -12.93 -6.79
N PRO A 49 8.45 -13.32 -7.60
CA PRO A 49 8.29 -13.39 -9.04
C PRO A 49 7.03 -14.17 -9.43
N GLY A 50 6.22 -13.58 -10.31
CA GLY A 50 4.94 -14.15 -10.71
C GLY A 50 3.72 -13.62 -9.94
N GLY A 51 3.89 -12.91 -8.82
CA GLY A 51 2.83 -12.27 -8.05
C GLY A 51 2.19 -11.07 -8.76
N ILE A 52 1.18 -10.46 -8.13
CA ILE A 52 0.43 -9.35 -8.73
C ILE A 52 1.27 -8.09 -8.91
N PHE A 53 2.28 -7.89 -8.05
CA PHE A 53 3.19 -6.75 -8.05
C PHE A 53 4.58 -7.03 -8.63
N ASP A 54 4.74 -8.17 -9.31
CA ASP A 54 5.98 -8.49 -10.01
C ASP A 54 6.36 -7.38 -11.00
N GLU A 55 7.50 -6.75 -10.77
CA GLU A 55 8.00 -5.59 -11.54
C GLU A 55 8.61 -5.98 -12.87
N ASP A 56 9.02 -7.25 -13.03
CA ASP A 56 9.67 -7.75 -14.24
C ASP A 56 8.66 -8.07 -15.37
N SER A 57 7.37 -8.01 -15.08
CA SER A 57 6.32 -8.32 -16.04
C SER A 57 5.27 -7.24 -16.19
N LEU A 58 5.09 -6.73 -17.40
CA LEU A 58 4.01 -5.80 -17.74
C LEU A 58 2.72 -6.57 -18.06
N ARG A 59 1.84 -6.68 -17.08
CA ARG A 59 0.59 -7.44 -17.18
C ARG A 59 -0.57 -6.62 -17.70
N SER A 60 -1.61 -7.33 -18.19
CA SER A 60 -2.86 -6.72 -18.63
C SER A 60 -3.99 -7.07 -17.67
N ILE A 61 -4.67 -6.06 -17.17
CA ILE A 61 -5.91 -6.17 -16.39
C ILE A 61 -7.08 -5.86 -17.33
N TYR A 62 -8.07 -6.73 -17.35
CA TYR A 62 -9.31 -6.55 -18.10
C TYR A 62 -10.43 -6.37 -17.11
N LEU A 63 -11.26 -5.33 -17.31
CA LEU A 63 -12.47 -5.04 -16.56
C LEU A 63 -13.65 -5.04 -17.52
N ASP A 64 -14.56 -5.99 -17.34
CA ASP A 64 -15.79 -6.09 -18.10
C ASP A 64 -16.98 -5.77 -17.18
N PHE A 65 -17.52 -4.59 -17.34
CA PHE A 65 -18.63 -4.09 -16.52
C PHE A 65 -19.97 -4.65 -17.01
N TYR A 66 -20.85 -5.03 -16.08
CA TYR A 66 -22.22 -5.43 -16.44
C TYR A 66 -23.05 -4.26 -16.99
N ASN A 67 -22.73 -3.04 -16.58
CA ASN A 67 -23.35 -1.83 -17.09
C ASN A 67 -22.55 -1.28 -18.28
N PRO A 68 -23.07 -1.29 -19.51
CA PRO A 68 -22.36 -0.76 -20.67
C PRO A 68 -22.05 0.74 -20.58
N ASN A 69 -22.83 1.49 -19.78
CA ASN A 69 -22.63 2.93 -19.55
C ASN A 69 -21.83 3.19 -18.25
N TYR A 70 -20.96 2.25 -17.87
CA TYR A 70 -20.21 2.27 -16.61
C TYR A 70 -19.45 3.58 -16.37
N HIS A 71 -18.87 4.16 -17.42
CA HIS A 71 -18.02 5.35 -17.31
C HIS A 71 -18.81 6.56 -16.81
N ASN A 72 -19.93 6.87 -17.44
CA ASN A 72 -20.80 7.97 -17.02
C ASN A 72 -21.41 7.72 -15.63
N TYR A 73 -21.75 6.46 -15.35
CA TYR A 73 -22.25 6.08 -14.03
C TYR A 73 -21.19 6.33 -12.95
N LEU A 74 -19.97 5.89 -13.15
CA LEU A 74 -18.88 6.07 -12.18
C LEU A 74 -18.45 7.54 -12.03
N ILE A 75 -18.54 8.36 -13.10
CA ILE A 75 -18.34 9.81 -13.00
C ILE A 75 -19.40 10.43 -12.10
N ASN A 76 -20.68 10.15 -12.34
CA ASN A 76 -21.78 10.67 -11.53
C ASN A 76 -21.65 10.21 -10.07
N SER A 77 -21.33 8.94 -9.86
CA SER A 77 -21.11 8.37 -8.54
C SER A 77 -19.96 9.09 -7.80
N TRP A 78 -18.88 9.40 -8.48
CA TRP A 78 -17.76 10.11 -7.88
C TRP A 78 -18.17 11.49 -7.35
N TYR A 79 -19.04 12.22 -8.06
CA TYR A 79 -19.51 13.55 -7.64
C TYR A 79 -20.58 13.51 -6.54
N TYR A 80 -21.49 12.55 -6.59
CA TYR A 80 -22.72 12.57 -5.75
C TYR A 80 -22.74 11.47 -4.68
N ASN A 81 -22.05 10.35 -4.91
CA ASN A 81 -21.98 9.22 -3.98
C ASN A 81 -20.62 8.49 -4.09
N PRO A 82 -19.51 9.11 -3.63
CA PRO A 82 -18.14 8.61 -3.88
C PRO A 82 -17.83 7.27 -3.22
N SER A 83 -18.67 6.77 -2.33
CA SER A 83 -18.55 5.44 -1.74
C SER A 83 -19.16 4.33 -2.59
N GLU A 84 -20.01 4.68 -3.54
CA GLU A 84 -20.71 3.73 -4.40
C GLU A 84 -19.74 2.99 -5.32
N ARG A 85 -20.04 1.73 -5.55
CA ARG A 85 -19.27 0.81 -6.39
C ARG A 85 -20.20 0.09 -7.34
N ILE A 86 -19.68 -0.28 -8.50
CA ILE A 86 -20.40 -1.13 -9.44
C ILE A 86 -19.65 -2.43 -9.67
N PRO A 87 -20.37 -3.53 -9.91
CA PRO A 87 -19.74 -4.82 -10.17
C PRO A 87 -19.15 -4.88 -11.58
N ALA A 88 -18.03 -5.57 -11.68
CA ALA A 88 -17.37 -5.91 -12.93
C ALA A 88 -16.72 -7.30 -12.83
N ILE A 89 -16.45 -7.90 -13.98
CA ILE A 89 -15.59 -9.07 -14.08
C ILE A 89 -14.14 -8.56 -14.25
N LEU A 90 -13.23 -9.07 -13.43
CA LEU A 90 -11.80 -8.76 -13.53
C LEU A 90 -11.06 -10.00 -14.06
N THR A 91 -10.24 -9.81 -15.07
CA THR A 91 -9.36 -10.88 -15.58
C THR A 91 -7.90 -10.41 -15.56
N LEU A 92 -7.02 -11.23 -14.97
CA LEU A 92 -5.57 -11.04 -14.93
C LEU A 92 -4.88 -12.40 -15.16
N ASN A 93 -4.03 -12.49 -16.19
CA ASN A 93 -3.24 -13.72 -16.48
C ASN A 93 -4.08 -15.01 -16.53
N GLY A 94 -5.31 -14.93 -17.05
CA GLY A 94 -6.24 -16.05 -17.11
C GLY A 94 -7.01 -16.33 -15.81
N ASN A 95 -6.65 -15.70 -14.69
CA ASN A 95 -7.47 -15.72 -13.47
C ASN A 95 -8.63 -14.74 -13.65
N GLN A 96 -9.84 -15.24 -13.53
CA GLN A 96 -11.06 -14.43 -13.63
C GLN A 96 -11.75 -14.40 -12.28
N LEU A 97 -12.09 -13.17 -11.84
CA LEU A 97 -12.93 -12.91 -10.66
C LEU A 97 -14.22 -12.25 -11.10
N ASP A 98 -15.31 -12.79 -10.63
CA ASP A 98 -16.64 -12.25 -10.88
C ASP A 98 -17.00 -11.21 -9.81
N SER A 99 -17.86 -10.25 -10.19
CA SER A 99 -18.45 -9.28 -9.26
C SER A 99 -17.46 -8.53 -8.37
N VAL A 100 -16.29 -8.15 -8.91
CA VAL A 100 -15.40 -7.23 -8.21
C VAL A 100 -16.02 -5.84 -8.16
N ALA A 101 -15.86 -5.14 -7.03
CA ALA A 101 -16.45 -3.81 -6.82
C ALA A 101 -15.51 -2.71 -7.30
N VAL A 102 -15.94 -1.95 -8.30
CA VAL A 102 -15.12 -0.91 -8.92
C VAL A 102 -15.69 0.48 -8.67
N ARG A 103 -14.82 1.43 -8.35
CA ARG A 103 -15.16 2.86 -8.31
C ARG A 103 -13.99 3.70 -8.81
N TYR A 104 -14.29 4.94 -9.22
CA TYR A 104 -13.23 5.93 -9.44
C TYR A 104 -12.70 6.46 -8.11
N LYS A 105 -11.44 6.88 -8.08
CA LYS A 105 -10.78 7.39 -6.88
C LYS A 105 -9.99 8.67 -7.18
N GLY A 106 -9.50 9.30 -6.10
CA GLY A 106 -8.63 10.48 -6.16
C GLY A 106 -9.44 11.78 -6.29
N ASN A 107 -8.79 12.91 -6.05
CA ASN A 107 -9.35 14.24 -6.21
C ASN A 107 -8.79 14.88 -7.49
N SER A 108 -7.65 15.57 -7.42
CA SER A 108 -7.03 16.19 -8.58
C SER A 108 -6.67 15.19 -9.69
N THR A 109 -6.26 13.96 -9.33
CA THR A 109 -5.98 12.89 -10.30
C THR A 109 -7.20 12.35 -11.01
N PHE A 110 -8.41 12.63 -10.51
CA PHE A 110 -9.68 12.37 -11.18
C PHE A 110 -10.18 13.63 -11.91
N CYS A 111 -10.34 14.76 -11.20
CA CYS A 111 -10.95 15.97 -11.76
C CYS A 111 -10.18 16.50 -12.97
N LEU A 112 -8.86 16.66 -12.88
CA LEU A 112 -8.08 17.29 -13.95
C LEU A 112 -8.13 16.52 -15.28
N PRO A 113 -7.97 15.18 -15.32
CA PRO A 113 -8.17 14.45 -16.58
C PRO A 113 -9.63 14.44 -17.02
N ASN A 114 -10.60 14.31 -16.08
CA ASN A 114 -12.01 14.30 -16.42
C ASN A 114 -12.49 15.63 -17.03
N ASP A 115 -12.00 16.76 -16.53
CA ASP A 115 -12.34 18.09 -17.04
C ASP A 115 -11.91 18.30 -18.51
N VAL A 116 -10.85 17.60 -18.94
CA VAL A 116 -10.41 17.57 -20.34
C VAL A 116 -10.92 16.34 -21.10
N GLN A 117 -11.95 15.69 -20.60
CA GLN A 117 -12.60 14.50 -21.19
C GLN A 117 -11.64 13.32 -21.43
N ASN A 118 -10.60 13.20 -20.61
CA ASN A 118 -9.67 12.09 -20.67
C ASN A 118 -10.26 10.90 -19.88
N VAL A 119 -10.50 9.78 -20.55
CA VAL A 119 -11.05 8.56 -19.96
C VAL A 119 -10.07 7.85 -19.01
N LYS A 120 -8.80 8.25 -19.00
CA LYS A 120 -7.76 7.67 -18.15
C LYS A 120 -7.83 8.25 -16.74
N VAL A 121 -8.83 7.89 -15.98
CA VAL A 121 -9.04 8.24 -14.57
C VAL A 121 -8.60 7.10 -13.65
N PRO A 122 -8.30 7.35 -12.36
CA PRO A 122 -7.82 6.31 -11.46
C PRO A 122 -8.95 5.45 -10.90
N TYR A 123 -8.66 4.14 -10.70
CA TYR A 123 -9.61 3.15 -10.22
C TYR A 123 -9.25 2.66 -8.80
N ASN A 124 -10.27 2.25 -8.06
CA ASN A 124 -10.16 1.44 -6.85
C ASN A 124 -11.00 0.19 -7.09
N ILE A 125 -10.37 -0.97 -6.97
CA ILE A 125 -10.97 -2.28 -7.23
C ILE A 125 -10.89 -3.08 -5.93
N ASP A 126 -12.04 -3.55 -5.49
CA ASP A 126 -12.21 -4.29 -4.25
C ASP A 126 -12.79 -5.68 -4.61
N MET A 127 -12.00 -6.72 -4.38
CA MET A 127 -12.35 -8.06 -4.80
C MET A 127 -13.38 -8.72 -3.89
N ASN A 128 -13.32 -8.43 -2.58
CA ASN A 128 -14.18 -9.08 -1.58
C ASN A 128 -15.37 -8.22 -1.12
N TYR A 129 -15.77 -7.23 -1.90
CA TYR A 129 -16.88 -6.35 -1.54
C TYR A 129 -18.26 -7.01 -1.70
N TYR A 130 -18.47 -7.75 -2.79
CA TYR A 130 -19.72 -8.45 -3.10
C TYR A 130 -19.66 -9.95 -2.78
N ILE A 131 -18.45 -10.52 -2.80
CA ILE A 131 -18.22 -11.95 -2.55
C ILE A 131 -17.16 -12.03 -1.47
N ASP A 132 -17.55 -12.56 -0.30
CA ASP A 132 -16.66 -12.73 0.84
C ASP A 132 -15.45 -13.62 0.47
N ASP A 133 -14.28 -13.31 1.04
CA ASP A 133 -13.02 -14.04 0.88
C ASP A 133 -12.49 -14.11 -0.57
N GLN A 134 -13.09 -13.39 -1.52
CA GLN A 134 -12.59 -13.34 -2.88
C GLN A 134 -11.29 -12.52 -2.95
N GLN A 135 -10.25 -13.11 -3.56
CA GLN A 135 -8.91 -12.52 -3.65
C GLN A 135 -8.32 -12.71 -5.05
N LEU A 136 -7.54 -11.74 -5.48
CA LEU A 136 -6.71 -11.84 -6.66
C LEU A 136 -5.25 -12.09 -6.25
N LEU A 137 -4.77 -13.32 -6.42
CA LEU A 137 -3.42 -13.72 -6.03
C LEU A 137 -3.05 -13.35 -4.58
N GLY A 138 -4.01 -13.48 -3.65
CA GLY A 138 -3.82 -13.18 -2.23
C GLY A 138 -4.18 -11.75 -1.81
N TYR A 139 -4.56 -10.88 -2.74
CA TYR A 139 -4.92 -9.49 -2.46
C TYR A 139 -6.42 -9.23 -2.57
N ASN A 140 -6.97 -8.55 -1.57
CA ASN A 140 -8.39 -8.19 -1.53
C ASN A 140 -8.70 -6.90 -2.30
N LYS A 141 -7.71 -6.03 -2.46
CA LYS A 141 -7.92 -4.70 -3.03
C LYS A 141 -6.68 -4.18 -3.73
N ILE A 142 -6.87 -3.60 -4.90
CA ILE A 142 -5.82 -2.89 -5.65
C ILE A 142 -6.31 -1.50 -6.06
N LYS A 143 -5.36 -0.62 -6.30
CA LYS A 143 -5.59 0.74 -6.79
C LYS A 143 -4.84 0.93 -8.10
N LEU A 144 -5.52 1.40 -9.11
CA LEU A 144 -4.90 1.75 -10.38
C LEU A 144 -4.78 3.27 -10.47
N ALA A 145 -3.56 3.77 -10.28
CA ALA A 145 -3.25 5.20 -10.39
C ALA A 145 -2.92 5.55 -11.84
N ASN A 146 -3.54 6.61 -12.35
CA ASN A 146 -3.38 7.03 -13.74
C ASN A 146 -2.06 7.78 -14.03
N ALA A 147 -1.19 7.95 -13.03
CA ALA A 147 0.06 8.70 -13.12
C ALA A 147 -0.11 10.11 -13.74
N TRP A 148 -1.22 10.80 -13.39
CA TRP A 148 -1.47 12.16 -13.85
C TRP A 148 -0.33 13.09 -13.43
N MET A 149 0.23 13.85 -14.37
CA MET A 149 1.41 14.69 -14.20
C MET A 149 2.73 13.95 -13.87
N ASP A 150 2.77 12.65 -14.08
CA ASP A 150 4.01 11.89 -14.05
C ASP A 150 4.27 11.25 -15.43
N PRO A 151 4.99 11.93 -16.33
CA PRO A 151 5.25 11.43 -17.68
C PRO A 151 6.13 10.18 -17.71
N THR A 152 6.81 9.87 -16.60
CA THR A 152 7.65 8.68 -16.49
C THR A 152 6.88 7.44 -16.05
N PHE A 153 5.73 7.59 -15.36
CA PHE A 153 4.97 6.55 -14.68
C PHE A 153 5.75 5.85 -13.54
N LEU A 154 6.94 6.32 -13.20
CA LEU A 154 7.86 5.60 -12.31
C LEU A 154 7.98 6.19 -10.92
N LYS A 155 7.50 7.42 -10.67
CA LYS A 155 7.70 8.09 -9.38
C LYS A 155 7.24 7.24 -8.20
N GLN A 156 6.05 6.68 -8.29
CA GLN A 156 5.45 5.89 -7.21
C GLN A 156 6.19 4.56 -7.03
N ILE A 157 6.49 3.87 -8.12
CA ILE A 157 7.21 2.58 -8.11
C ILE A 157 8.60 2.75 -7.50
N ILE A 158 9.37 3.74 -7.97
CA ILE A 158 10.71 4.03 -7.44
C ILE A 158 10.64 4.41 -5.95
N SER A 159 9.65 5.24 -5.56
CA SER A 159 9.47 5.61 -4.15
C SER A 159 9.17 4.40 -3.29
N SER A 160 8.24 3.54 -3.70
CA SER A 160 7.93 2.29 -3.02
C SER A 160 9.18 1.40 -2.87
N ASN A 161 9.94 1.21 -3.96
CA ASN A 161 11.16 0.39 -3.97
C ASN A 161 12.26 0.93 -3.06
N ILE A 162 12.35 2.25 -2.90
CA ILE A 162 13.30 2.86 -1.95
C ILE A 162 12.81 2.66 -0.52
N TYR A 163 11.55 2.99 -0.23
CA TYR A 163 11.02 2.96 1.13
C TYR A 163 10.95 1.55 1.70
N ARG A 164 10.56 0.54 0.91
CA ARG A 164 10.45 -0.84 1.39
C ARG A 164 11.75 -1.46 1.87
N LYS A 165 12.91 -0.84 1.57
CA LYS A 165 14.20 -1.24 2.14
C LYS A 165 14.36 -0.87 3.61
N TYR A 166 13.61 0.11 4.09
CA TYR A 166 13.76 0.70 5.42
C TYR A 166 12.52 0.55 6.30
N LEU A 167 11.35 0.46 5.70
CA LEU A 167 10.07 0.37 6.41
C LEU A 167 9.03 -0.38 5.55
N PRO A 168 8.03 -1.01 6.18
CA PRO A 168 6.90 -1.60 5.46
C PRO A 168 6.16 -0.53 4.66
N THR A 169 6.00 -0.78 3.35
CA THR A 169 5.23 0.09 2.46
C THR A 169 4.55 -0.77 1.40
N GLY A 170 3.49 -0.25 0.80
CA GLY A 170 2.79 -0.94 -0.27
C GLY A 170 3.67 -1.17 -1.50
N GLU A 171 3.43 -2.27 -2.18
CA GLU A 171 4.07 -2.61 -3.45
C GLU A 171 3.39 -1.87 -4.61
N SER A 172 4.13 -1.66 -5.68
CA SER A 172 3.58 -1.08 -6.91
C SER A 172 4.34 -1.52 -8.14
N ASN A 173 3.61 -1.72 -9.24
CA ASN A 173 4.18 -2.03 -10.56
C ASN A 173 3.35 -1.40 -11.67
N LEU A 174 3.77 -1.61 -12.93
CA LEU A 174 3.03 -1.16 -14.10
C LEU A 174 2.08 -2.24 -14.62
N VAL A 175 0.87 -1.80 -15.02
CA VAL A 175 -0.11 -2.66 -15.67
C VAL A 175 -0.79 -1.93 -16.82
N LYS A 176 -1.21 -2.68 -17.85
CA LYS A 176 -2.10 -2.20 -18.90
C LYS A 176 -3.54 -2.42 -18.46
N LEU A 177 -4.39 -1.41 -18.57
CA LEU A 177 -5.82 -1.56 -18.29
C LEU A 177 -6.62 -1.58 -19.60
N TYR A 178 -7.50 -2.57 -19.67
CA TYR A 178 -8.54 -2.67 -20.69
C TYR A 178 -9.91 -2.63 -19.99
N ALA A 179 -10.83 -1.82 -20.50
CA ALA A 179 -12.20 -1.77 -20.00
C ALA A 179 -13.17 -2.00 -21.17
N GLN A 180 -14.08 -2.93 -21.03
CA GLN A 180 -15.01 -3.36 -22.11
C GLN A 180 -14.28 -3.67 -23.43
N GLY A 181 -13.16 -4.38 -23.32
CA GLY A 181 -12.31 -4.73 -24.45
C GLY A 181 -11.44 -3.62 -25.04
N ASN A 182 -11.61 -2.37 -24.60
CA ASN A 182 -10.86 -1.21 -25.09
C ASN A 182 -9.65 -0.91 -24.21
N TYR A 183 -8.51 -0.62 -24.82
CA TYR A 183 -7.32 -0.18 -24.11
C TYR A 183 -7.53 1.22 -23.53
N VAL A 184 -7.47 1.34 -22.20
CA VAL A 184 -7.63 2.62 -21.48
C VAL A 184 -6.28 3.30 -21.27
N GLY A 185 -5.25 2.54 -20.98
CA GLY A 185 -3.92 3.09 -20.77
C GLY A 185 -3.00 2.25 -19.89
N LEU A 186 -1.81 2.80 -19.66
CA LEU A 186 -0.85 2.29 -18.69
C LEU A 186 -1.14 2.89 -17.32
N TYR A 187 -1.18 2.07 -16.28
CA TYR A 187 -1.47 2.45 -14.91
C TYR A 187 -0.37 1.99 -13.96
N VAL A 188 -0.21 2.71 -12.86
CA VAL A 188 0.51 2.19 -11.70
C VAL A 188 -0.49 1.38 -10.88
N ASN A 189 -0.25 0.08 -10.77
CA ASN A 189 -0.98 -0.81 -9.88
C ASN A 189 -0.37 -0.70 -8.49
N ASP A 190 -1.18 -0.38 -7.51
CA ASP A 190 -0.80 0.04 -6.18
C ASP A 190 -1.48 -0.85 -5.15
N GLU A 191 -0.70 -1.39 -4.23
CA GLU A 191 -1.24 -2.13 -3.11
C GLU A 191 -2.10 -1.23 -2.22
N SER A 192 -3.24 -1.74 -1.81
CA SER A 192 -4.09 -1.08 -0.84
C SER A 192 -3.75 -1.54 0.56
N ILE A 193 -2.91 -0.80 1.27
CA ILE A 193 -2.70 -1.02 2.70
C ILE A 193 -4.01 -0.66 3.41
N ASN A 194 -4.55 -1.60 4.19
CA ASN A 194 -5.76 -1.45 5.01
C ASN A 194 -5.39 -1.16 6.46
#